data_c24ee09470c763ff607529939582d1b6
#
_entry.id   c24ee09470c763ff607529939582d1b6
#
_cell.length_a   1.000
_cell.length_b   1.000
_cell.length_c   1.000
_cell.angle_alpha   90.00
_cell.angle_beta   90.00
_cell.angle_gamma   90.00
#
_symmetry.space_group_name_H-M   'P 1'
#
loop_
_entity.id
_entity.type
_entity.pdbx_description
1 polymer ?
#
loop_
_entity_poly.entity_id
_entity_poly.type
_entity_poly.pdbx_seq_one_letter_code
_entity_poly.pdbx_strand_id
1 'polypeptide(L)'
;MKKIEWTLNSRYAVVSCFSKSGVLWVEKMISTDNTEIQNPKWVNEVSECFRQKLIFNKVPLASPYLFEEKENFSIQTSPYIGPDIEKFFSLNRLNKRNKLIVVEKVIAVMSGILFQDPSLEVGIDPRLSNFCINENGSIYYVDTFPPLVKYNGEYVVHFPNPTSSEIIKKEIARKFNPYGIIRRLRFSILEQDYSLKEKDILLAIKNVLGKTFCVDVENYFSSLPREFNGELDVDTIREIAISKALSKTGKEREFFLTEIFELSSSFCPKKLSVEERIIRINELLK
;
A
#
# COMPACT_ATOMS: atom_id res chain seq x y z
N MET A 1 5.90 27.95 18.05
CA MET A 1 6.49 26.74 18.64
C MET A 1 5.82 25.53 18.00
N LYS A 2 6.59 24.51 17.58
CA LYS A 2 6.07 23.28 16.95
C LYS A 2 5.60 22.37 18.09
N LYS A 3 4.30 22.05 18.15
CA LYS A 3 3.73 21.13 19.14
C LYS A 3 3.49 19.78 18.48
N ILE A 4 4.18 18.73 18.92
CA ILE A 4 4.02 17.37 18.40
C ILE A 4 2.72 16.80 18.97
N GLU A 5 1.83 16.31 18.08
CA GLU A 5 0.57 15.69 18.44
C GLU A 5 0.73 14.16 18.53
N TRP A 6 1.47 13.56 17.59
CA TRP A 6 1.81 12.13 17.61
C TRP A 6 3.04 11.82 16.74
N THR A 7 3.68 10.67 16.99
CA THR A 7 4.82 10.15 16.23
C THR A 7 4.61 8.66 15.95
N LEU A 8 4.97 8.21 14.76
CA LEU A 8 4.91 6.82 14.31
C LEU A 8 6.24 6.44 13.67
N ASN A 9 6.82 5.31 14.09
CA ASN A 9 7.97 4.73 13.41
C ASN A 9 7.48 3.82 12.28
N SER A 10 7.84 4.16 11.05
CA SER A 10 7.66 3.29 9.89
C SER A 10 8.96 2.55 9.57
N ARG A 11 8.92 1.61 8.62
CA ARG A 11 10.10 0.86 8.18
C ARG A 11 11.25 1.76 7.69
N TYR A 12 10.93 2.90 7.09
CA TYR A 12 11.90 3.74 6.38
C TYR A 12 12.01 5.15 6.95
N ALA A 13 11.06 5.56 7.78
CA ALA A 13 10.97 6.93 8.25
C ALA A 13 10.34 7.03 9.64
N VAL A 14 10.68 8.09 10.36
CA VAL A 14 9.91 8.55 11.49
C VAL A 14 8.88 9.55 10.97
N VAL A 15 7.60 9.28 11.20
CA VAL A 15 6.48 10.13 10.79
C VAL A 15 5.92 10.85 12.01
N SER A 16 5.88 12.16 11.99
CA SER A 16 5.34 12.97 13.08
C SER A 16 4.25 13.90 12.57
N CYS A 17 3.16 14.02 13.33
CA CYS A 17 2.17 15.07 13.14
C CYS A 17 2.40 16.19 14.15
N PHE A 18 2.37 17.42 13.71
CA PHE A 18 2.56 18.58 14.58
C PHE A 18 1.67 19.75 14.18
N SER A 19 1.37 20.60 15.16
CA SER A 19 0.66 21.86 14.94
C SER A 19 1.63 23.02 14.76
N LYS A 20 1.40 23.83 13.72
CA LYS A 20 2.11 25.10 13.48
C LYS A 20 1.09 26.15 13.05
N SER A 21 0.95 27.21 13.84
CA SER A 21 -0.01 28.31 13.59
C SER A 21 -1.46 27.84 13.41
N GLY A 22 -1.88 26.82 14.20
CA GLY A 22 -3.23 26.25 14.14
C GLY A 22 -3.50 25.27 13.00
N VAL A 23 -2.51 25.03 12.14
CA VAL A 23 -2.59 24.05 11.05
C VAL A 23 -1.83 22.80 11.43
N LEU A 24 -2.40 21.64 11.15
CA LEU A 24 -1.74 20.34 11.33
C LEU A 24 -0.88 20.00 10.10
N TRP A 25 0.33 19.53 10.37
CA TRP A 25 1.31 19.12 9.38
C TRP A 25 1.82 17.71 9.68
N VAL A 26 2.18 16.99 8.63
CA VAL A 26 2.88 15.70 8.72
C VAL A 26 4.29 15.88 8.21
N GLU A 27 5.25 15.39 8.99
CA GLU A 27 6.67 15.35 8.66
C GLU A 27 7.15 13.91 8.61
N LYS A 28 7.81 13.54 7.52
CA LYS A 28 8.50 12.26 7.38
C LYS A 28 10.01 12.53 7.41
N MET A 29 10.71 11.99 8.40
CA MET A 29 12.17 12.07 8.52
C MET A 29 12.77 10.74 8.11
N ILE A 30 13.51 10.72 7.01
CA ILE A 30 14.07 9.55 6.36
C ILE A 30 15.57 9.56 6.58
N SER A 31 16.11 8.55 7.29
CA SER A 31 17.56 8.41 7.50
C SER A 31 18.24 7.81 6.28
N THR A 32 19.42 8.35 5.94
CA THR A 32 20.27 7.88 4.84
C THR A 32 21.64 7.41 5.34
N ASP A 33 21.81 7.23 6.67
CA ASP A 33 23.10 6.93 7.31
C ASP A 33 23.84 5.70 6.77
N ASN A 34 23.12 4.76 6.16
CA ASN A 34 23.67 3.49 5.69
C ASN A 34 23.80 3.39 4.17
N THR A 35 23.71 4.53 3.44
CA THR A 35 23.73 4.50 1.97
C THR A 35 24.60 5.61 1.38
N GLU A 36 25.74 5.24 0.81
CA GLU A 36 26.62 6.20 0.13
C GLU A 36 25.97 6.77 -1.16
N ILE A 37 25.14 5.97 -1.83
CA ILE A 37 24.55 6.30 -3.16
C ILE A 37 23.20 7.02 -2.97
N GLN A 38 22.41 6.64 -1.96
CA GLN A 38 21.06 7.15 -1.74
C GLN A 38 21.06 8.18 -0.59
N ASN A 39 21.77 9.28 -0.77
CA ASN A 39 21.89 10.39 0.18
C ASN A 39 20.60 11.24 0.26
N PRO A 40 20.47 12.18 1.21
CA PRO A 40 19.28 13.01 1.37
C PRO A 40 18.87 13.76 0.10
N LYS A 41 19.83 14.28 -0.66
CA LYS A 41 19.60 14.96 -1.92
C LYS A 41 18.95 14.04 -2.95
N TRP A 42 19.52 12.84 -3.14
CA TRP A 42 18.96 11.81 -4.03
C TRP A 42 17.53 11.43 -3.62
N VAL A 43 17.29 11.24 -2.31
CA VAL A 43 15.94 10.93 -1.79
C VAL A 43 14.95 12.02 -2.15
N ASN A 44 15.32 13.29 -2.01
CA ASN A 44 14.46 14.42 -2.35
C ASN A 44 14.18 14.49 -3.86
N GLU A 45 15.23 14.37 -4.69
CA GLU A 45 15.10 14.42 -6.16
C GLU A 45 14.19 13.31 -6.70
N VAL A 46 14.38 12.07 -6.23
CA VAL A 46 13.57 10.92 -6.67
C VAL A 46 12.13 11.03 -6.15
N SER A 47 11.95 11.48 -4.90
CA SER A 47 10.62 11.70 -4.33
C SER A 47 9.86 12.80 -5.06
N GLU A 48 10.53 13.89 -5.45
CA GLU A 48 9.89 14.94 -6.25
C GLU A 48 9.54 14.45 -7.65
N CYS A 49 10.44 13.73 -8.33
CA CYS A 49 10.15 13.09 -9.62
C CYS A 49 8.91 12.18 -9.51
N PHE A 50 8.83 11.35 -8.48
CA PHE A 50 7.68 10.48 -8.22
C PHE A 50 6.39 11.29 -8.05
N ARG A 51 6.41 12.33 -7.22
CA ARG A 51 5.25 13.20 -6.99
C ARG A 51 4.77 13.87 -8.27
N GLN A 52 5.67 14.42 -9.08
CA GLN A 52 5.33 15.06 -10.36
C GLN A 52 4.64 14.06 -11.31
N LYS A 53 5.14 12.82 -11.38
CA LYS A 53 4.50 11.78 -12.19
C LYS A 53 3.13 11.37 -11.65
N LEU A 54 2.93 11.31 -10.32
CA LEU A 54 1.62 11.07 -9.72
C LEU A 54 0.64 12.19 -10.07
N ILE A 55 1.07 13.46 -9.96
CA ILE A 55 0.26 14.64 -10.31
C ILE A 55 -0.10 14.63 -11.81
N PHE A 56 0.87 14.33 -12.67
CA PHE A 56 0.63 14.18 -14.12
C PHE A 56 -0.46 13.12 -14.40
N ASN A 57 -0.49 12.05 -13.63
CA ASN A 57 -1.49 11.00 -13.67
C ASN A 57 -2.76 11.31 -12.86
N LYS A 58 -2.94 12.58 -12.47
CA LYS A 58 -4.13 13.09 -11.76
C LYS A 58 -4.38 12.43 -10.41
N VAL A 59 -3.36 11.89 -9.76
CA VAL A 59 -3.46 11.36 -8.40
C VAL A 59 -3.50 12.53 -7.41
N PRO A 60 -4.56 12.70 -6.62
CA PRO A 60 -4.63 13.76 -5.61
C PRO A 60 -3.59 13.55 -4.51
N LEU A 61 -2.73 14.54 -4.30
CA LEU A 61 -1.69 14.56 -3.27
C LEU A 61 -1.88 15.74 -2.32
N ALA A 62 -1.39 15.61 -1.08
CA ALA A 62 -1.30 16.73 -0.16
C ALA A 62 -0.42 17.85 -0.74
N SER A 63 -0.87 19.10 -0.62
CA SER A 63 -0.15 20.28 -1.11
C SER A 63 -0.33 21.46 -0.13
N PRO A 64 0.71 22.29 0.13
CA PRO A 64 2.07 22.19 -0.42
C PRO A 64 2.86 21.01 0.15
N TYR A 65 3.93 20.63 -0.53
CA TYR A 65 4.86 19.60 -0.09
C TYR A 65 6.26 20.18 -0.10
N LEU A 66 6.95 20.09 1.03
CA LEU A 66 8.24 20.71 1.25
C LEU A 66 9.30 19.65 1.47
N PHE A 67 10.49 19.87 0.91
CA PHE A 67 11.66 19.04 1.11
C PHE A 67 12.75 19.85 1.81
N GLU A 68 13.39 19.25 2.80
CA GLU A 68 14.55 19.80 3.51
C GLU A 68 15.64 18.73 3.62
N GLU A 69 16.90 19.13 3.43
CA GLU A 69 18.07 18.27 3.63
C GLU A 69 18.75 18.64 4.95
N LYS A 70 19.02 17.64 5.77
CA LYS A 70 19.79 17.80 7.02
C LYS A 70 20.76 16.65 7.17
N GLU A 71 22.07 16.96 7.04
CA GLU A 71 23.14 15.96 7.20
C GLU A 71 22.78 14.62 6.54
N ASN A 72 22.35 13.63 7.34
CA ASN A 72 21.99 12.29 6.92
C ASN A 72 20.46 12.06 6.85
N PHE A 73 19.67 13.13 6.76
CA PHE A 73 18.21 13.02 6.74
C PHE A 73 17.61 13.80 5.58
N SER A 74 16.67 13.16 4.89
CA SER A 74 15.66 13.84 4.07
C SER A 74 14.41 14.09 4.91
N ILE A 75 13.95 15.33 4.97
CA ILE A 75 12.73 15.71 5.68
C ILE A 75 11.69 16.14 4.67
N GLN A 76 10.55 15.49 4.71
CA GLN A 76 9.42 15.72 3.80
C GLN A 76 8.23 16.18 4.63
N THR A 77 7.68 17.37 4.34
CA THR A 77 6.59 17.96 5.10
C THR A 77 5.40 18.29 4.22
N SER A 78 4.19 17.93 4.68
CA SER A 78 2.92 18.23 3.99
C SER A 78 1.81 18.54 4.99
N PRO A 79 0.71 19.19 4.58
CA PRO A 79 -0.47 19.34 5.42
C PRO A 79 -1.04 17.97 5.82
N TYR A 80 -1.54 17.88 7.05
CA TYR A 80 -2.35 16.74 7.48
C TYR A 80 -3.72 16.81 6.80
N ILE A 81 -4.06 15.78 6.04
CA ILE A 81 -5.31 15.72 5.27
C ILE A 81 -6.47 15.22 6.13
N GLY A 82 -6.22 14.20 6.96
CA GLY A 82 -7.22 13.49 7.74
C GLY A 82 -6.75 12.09 8.09
N PRO A 83 -7.61 11.25 8.69
CA PRO A 83 -7.29 9.87 8.97
C PRO A 83 -7.06 9.08 7.68
N ASP A 84 -6.18 8.08 7.73
CA ASP A 84 -6.10 7.07 6.68
C ASP A 84 -7.39 6.21 6.63
N ILE A 85 -7.61 5.54 5.50
CA ILE A 85 -8.86 4.80 5.26
C ILE A 85 -8.99 3.59 6.20
N GLU A 86 -7.91 2.93 6.61
CA GLU A 86 -7.96 1.83 7.58
C GLU A 86 -8.48 2.34 8.92
N LYS A 87 -7.94 3.46 9.39
CA LYS A 87 -8.39 4.15 10.60
C LYS A 87 -9.82 4.67 10.48
N PHE A 88 -10.15 5.23 9.31
CA PHE A 88 -11.50 5.73 9.03
C PHE A 88 -12.54 4.60 9.11
N PHE A 89 -12.24 3.40 8.58
CA PHE A 89 -13.13 2.23 8.69
C PHE A 89 -13.27 1.73 10.12
N SER A 90 -12.19 1.73 10.90
CA SER A 90 -12.20 1.26 12.29
C SER A 90 -12.95 2.21 13.25
N LEU A 91 -12.81 3.53 13.03
CA LEU A 91 -13.44 4.55 13.90
C LEU A 91 -14.91 4.80 13.56
N ASN A 92 -15.31 4.60 12.33
CA ASN A 92 -16.66 4.89 11.86
C ASN A 92 -17.42 3.58 11.65
N ARG A 93 -18.56 3.42 12.32
CA ARG A 93 -19.47 2.28 12.11
C ARG A 93 -20.22 2.38 10.78
N LEU A 94 -19.46 2.41 9.69
CA LEU A 94 -20.02 2.52 8.34
C LEU A 94 -20.78 1.25 7.97
N ASN A 95 -21.95 1.42 7.36
CA ASN A 95 -22.62 0.30 6.70
C ASN A 95 -21.85 -0.11 5.43
N LYS A 96 -22.12 -1.30 4.93
CA LYS A 96 -21.46 -1.88 3.76
C LYS A 96 -21.49 -0.96 2.54
N ARG A 97 -22.63 -0.30 2.26
CA ARG A 97 -22.79 0.61 1.12
C ARG A 97 -21.83 1.80 1.21
N ASN A 98 -21.71 2.42 2.38
CA ASN A 98 -20.82 3.56 2.57
C ASN A 98 -19.34 3.16 2.45
N LYS A 99 -18.98 1.96 2.93
CA LYS A 99 -17.62 1.41 2.72
C LYS A 99 -17.31 1.22 1.24
N LEU A 100 -18.24 0.68 0.45
CA LEU A 100 -18.08 0.53 -0.99
C LEU A 100 -17.89 1.88 -1.69
N ILE A 101 -18.63 2.92 -1.32
CA ILE A 101 -18.43 4.27 -1.85
C ILE A 101 -16.99 4.76 -1.58
N VAL A 102 -16.44 4.49 -0.39
CA VAL A 102 -15.04 4.85 -0.09
C VAL A 102 -14.07 4.04 -0.96
N VAL A 103 -14.30 2.73 -1.13
CA VAL A 103 -13.49 1.88 -2.01
C VAL A 103 -13.54 2.38 -3.47
N GLU A 104 -14.71 2.73 -3.98
CA GLU A 104 -14.87 3.32 -5.32
C GLU A 104 -14.05 4.62 -5.47
N LYS A 105 -14.05 5.49 -4.45
CA LYS A 105 -13.23 6.71 -4.45
C LYS A 105 -11.73 6.39 -4.44
N VAL A 106 -11.28 5.38 -3.68
CA VAL A 106 -9.87 4.93 -3.71
C VAL A 106 -9.48 4.43 -5.10
N ILE A 107 -10.34 3.62 -5.74
CA ILE A 107 -10.11 3.14 -7.11
C ILE A 107 -10.06 4.32 -8.10
N ALA A 108 -10.94 5.30 -7.95
CA ALA A 108 -10.95 6.49 -8.78
C ALA A 108 -9.66 7.32 -8.67
N VAL A 109 -9.09 7.45 -7.46
CA VAL A 109 -7.79 8.10 -7.25
C VAL A 109 -6.66 7.40 -8.01
N MET A 110 -6.71 6.08 -8.14
CA MET A 110 -5.70 5.30 -8.84
C MET A 110 -5.93 5.20 -10.35
N SER A 111 -7.09 5.61 -10.86
CA SER A 111 -7.49 5.36 -12.26
C SER A 111 -6.47 5.86 -13.28
N GLY A 112 -5.86 7.03 -13.05
CA GLY A 112 -4.83 7.58 -13.92
C GLY A 112 -3.59 6.68 -14.02
N ILE A 113 -3.23 5.98 -12.95
CA ILE A 113 -2.12 5.02 -12.92
C ILE A 113 -2.52 3.70 -13.60
N LEU A 114 -3.75 3.24 -13.38
CA LEU A 114 -4.23 1.95 -13.92
C LEU A 114 -4.39 1.95 -15.43
N PHE A 115 -4.64 3.11 -16.04
CA PHE A 115 -4.80 3.28 -17.49
C PHE A 115 -3.59 3.92 -18.18
N GLN A 116 -2.45 3.99 -17.49
CA GLN A 116 -1.20 4.41 -18.14
C GLN A 116 -0.76 3.45 -19.22
N ASP A 117 0.09 3.98 -20.11
CA ASP A 117 0.85 3.18 -21.06
C ASP A 117 1.55 2.00 -20.35
N PRO A 118 1.57 0.79 -20.95
CA PRO A 118 2.28 -0.37 -20.41
C PRO A 118 3.77 -0.14 -20.07
N SER A 119 4.39 0.89 -20.62
CA SER A 119 5.73 1.34 -20.22
C SER A 119 5.73 2.07 -18.87
N LEU A 120 4.81 1.72 -17.97
CA LEU A 120 4.61 2.38 -16.69
C LEU A 120 5.92 2.80 -16.03
N GLU A 121 6.11 4.11 -15.95
CA GLU A 121 7.26 4.70 -15.28
C GLU A 121 6.98 5.09 -13.83
N VAL A 122 5.73 4.94 -13.38
CA VAL A 122 5.29 5.25 -12.02
C VAL A 122 4.35 4.16 -11.50
N GLY A 123 4.57 3.77 -10.26
CA GLY A 123 3.75 2.79 -9.55
C GLY A 123 2.95 3.43 -8.41
N ILE A 124 2.17 2.61 -7.71
CA ILE A 124 1.43 3.01 -6.51
C ILE A 124 1.34 1.83 -5.54
N ASP A 125 1.47 2.06 -4.23
CA ASP A 125 1.16 1.05 -3.21
C ASP A 125 -0.28 1.25 -2.73
N PRO A 126 -1.22 0.39 -3.15
CA PRO A 126 -2.64 0.61 -3.00
C PRO A 126 -3.19 0.16 -1.64
N ARG A 127 -2.36 0.10 -0.58
CA ARG A 127 -2.87 -0.18 0.77
C ARG A 127 -3.77 0.94 1.25
N LEU A 128 -4.85 0.59 1.94
CA LEU A 128 -5.82 1.57 2.45
C LEU A 128 -5.20 2.58 3.42
N SER A 129 -4.15 2.19 4.16
CA SER A 129 -3.36 3.09 5.02
C SER A 129 -2.59 4.18 4.25
N ASN A 130 -2.42 4.02 2.94
CA ASN A 130 -1.73 4.98 2.08
C ASN A 130 -2.68 6.04 1.47
N PHE A 131 -3.96 5.98 1.81
CA PHE A 131 -4.98 6.96 1.39
C PHE A 131 -5.61 7.61 2.61
N CYS A 132 -5.70 8.93 2.60
CA CYS A 132 -6.37 9.71 3.64
C CYS A 132 -7.66 10.32 3.09
N ILE A 133 -8.66 10.46 3.97
CA ILE A 133 -9.92 11.10 3.67
C ILE A 133 -10.04 12.41 4.46
N ASN A 134 -10.37 13.52 3.77
CA ASN A 134 -10.60 14.78 4.42
C ASN A 134 -12.07 14.94 4.89
N GLU A 135 -12.37 16.02 5.58
CA GLU A 135 -13.71 16.33 6.11
C GLU A 135 -14.79 16.41 5.02
N ASN A 136 -14.42 16.79 3.80
CA ASN A 136 -15.32 16.84 2.64
C ASN A 136 -15.50 15.48 1.95
N GLY A 137 -14.88 14.42 2.46
CA GLY A 137 -14.94 13.08 1.89
C GLY A 137 -14.11 12.90 0.60
N SER A 138 -13.18 13.82 0.31
CA SER A 138 -12.21 13.66 -0.77
C SER A 138 -11.03 12.79 -0.32
N ILE A 139 -10.53 11.95 -1.22
CA ILE A 139 -9.44 11.03 -0.93
C ILE A 139 -8.14 11.52 -1.56
N TYR A 140 -7.04 11.39 -0.82
CA TYR A 140 -5.69 11.77 -1.20
C TYR A 140 -4.75 10.60 -0.97
N TYR A 141 -3.82 10.36 -1.91
CA TYR A 141 -2.72 9.44 -1.72
C TYR A 141 -1.60 10.16 -0.95
N VAL A 142 -1.07 9.52 0.11
CA VAL A 142 -0.11 10.15 1.03
C VAL A 142 1.22 9.42 1.16
N ASP A 143 1.33 8.21 0.62
CA ASP A 143 2.57 7.42 0.71
C ASP A 143 3.50 7.69 -0.48
N THR A 144 4.24 8.78 -0.39
CA THR A 144 5.19 9.19 -1.43
C THR A 144 6.62 8.70 -1.16
N PHE A 145 6.82 7.85 -0.14
CA PHE A 145 8.12 7.27 0.18
C PHE A 145 7.99 5.84 0.75
N PRO A 146 8.79 4.83 0.27
CA PRO A 146 9.76 4.96 -0.81
C PRO A 146 9.09 5.29 -2.15
N PRO A 147 9.75 6.09 -3.02
CA PRO A 147 9.20 6.43 -4.31
C PRO A 147 9.08 5.20 -5.21
N LEU A 148 7.97 5.09 -5.93
CA LEU A 148 7.70 3.99 -6.86
C LEU A 148 7.76 4.54 -8.29
N VAL A 149 8.98 4.67 -8.82
CA VAL A 149 9.21 5.39 -10.08
C VAL A 149 10.39 4.80 -10.84
N LYS A 150 10.37 4.92 -12.16
CA LYS A 150 11.58 4.74 -12.97
C LYS A 150 12.32 6.07 -13.02
N TYR A 151 13.52 6.10 -12.45
CA TYR A 151 14.38 7.27 -12.35
C TYR A 151 15.74 6.96 -12.95
N ASN A 152 16.22 7.80 -13.90
CA ASN A 152 17.47 7.60 -14.65
C ASN A 152 17.60 6.20 -15.28
N GLY A 153 16.49 5.64 -15.77
CA GLY A 153 16.46 4.33 -16.41
C GLY A 153 16.26 3.14 -15.47
N GLU A 154 16.34 3.34 -14.15
CA GLU A 154 16.22 2.29 -13.14
C GLU A 154 14.93 2.40 -12.35
N TYR A 155 14.35 1.24 -11.97
CA TYR A 155 13.18 1.22 -11.09
C TYR A 155 13.59 1.39 -9.64
N VAL A 156 13.03 2.40 -8.99
CA VAL A 156 13.07 2.59 -7.55
C VAL A 156 11.80 1.99 -6.95
N VAL A 157 11.95 0.98 -6.10
CA VAL A 157 10.82 0.19 -5.55
C VAL A 157 10.89 0.02 -4.04
N HIS A 158 12.04 0.25 -3.44
CA HIS A 158 12.35 0.17 -2.02
C HIS A 158 13.35 1.23 -1.60
N PHE A 159 13.58 1.35 -0.28
CA PHE A 159 14.66 2.14 0.25
C PHE A 159 15.39 1.35 1.37
N PRO A 160 16.73 1.22 1.32
CA PRO A 160 17.53 1.39 0.11
C PRO A 160 17.04 0.49 -1.02
N ASN A 161 17.29 0.89 -2.28
CA ASN A 161 16.82 0.11 -3.44
C ASN A 161 17.53 -1.24 -3.50
N PRO A 162 16.82 -2.36 -3.69
CA PRO A 162 17.44 -3.68 -3.74
C PRO A 162 18.32 -3.84 -4.98
N THR A 163 19.41 -4.59 -4.83
CA THR A 163 20.29 -4.97 -5.95
C THR A 163 19.80 -6.21 -6.70
N SER A 164 18.91 -7.01 -6.06
CA SER A 164 18.36 -8.22 -6.67
C SER A 164 17.33 -7.91 -7.73
N SER A 165 17.62 -8.30 -8.99
CA SER A 165 16.69 -8.15 -10.11
C SER A 165 15.36 -8.88 -9.91
N GLU A 166 15.36 -9.97 -9.15
CA GLU A 166 14.15 -10.75 -8.85
C GLU A 166 13.21 -9.99 -7.91
N ILE A 167 13.75 -9.35 -6.87
CA ILE A 167 12.97 -8.50 -5.96
C ILE A 167 12.37 -7.33 -6.73
N ILE A 168 13.16 -6.67 -7.58
CA ILE A 168 12.69 -5.56 -8.42
C ILE A 168 11.55 -6.02 -9.33
N LYS A 169 11.69 -7.17 -10.02
CA LYS A 169 10.62 -7.73 -10.88
C LYS A 169 9.33 -8.00 -10.09
N LYS A 170 9.42 -8.59 -8.90
CA LYS A 170 8.26 -8.84 -8.03
C LYS A 170 7.56 -7.55 -7.62
N GLU A 171 8.31 -6.52 -7.23
CA GLU A 171 7.74 -5.24 -6.84
C GLU A 171 7.13 -4.47 -8.02
N ILE A 172 7.74 -4.56 -9.22
CA ILE A 172 7.14 -4.02 -10.45
C ILE A 172 5.79 -4.71 -10.73
N ALA A 173 5.74 -6.04 -10.69
CA ALA A 173 4.51 -6.78 -10.92
C ALA A 173 3.40 -6.43 -9.91
N ARG A 174 3.75 -6.03 -8.69
CA ARG A 174 2.82 -5.68 -7.62
C ARG A 174 2.32 -4.24 -7.65
N LYS A 175 3.19 -3.30 -8.01
CA LYS A 175 2.97 -1.87 -7.75
C LYS A 175 2.93 -1.02 -9.02
N PHE A 176 3.38 -1.57 -10.17
CA PHE A 176 3.37 -0.89 -11.46
C PHE A 176 2.40 -1.56 -12.45
N ASN A 177 2.17 -2.86 -12.31
CA ASN A 177 1.21 -3.56 -13.16
C ASN A 177 -0.23 -3.30 -12.65
N PRO A 178 -1.18 -2.89 -13.51
CA PRO A 178 -2.55 -2.59 -13.11
C PRO A 178 -3.24 -3.71 -12.33
N TYR A 179 -3.08 -4.96 -12.77
CA TYR A 179 -3.70 -6.11 -12.08
C TYR A 179 -3.02 -6.42 -10.74
N GLY A 180 -1.70 -6.23 -10.64
CA GLY A 180 -0.96 -6.35 -9.39
C GLY A 180 -1.39 -5.29 -8.37
N ILE A 181 -1.59 -4.04 -8.82
CA ILE A 181 -2.12 -2.94 -8.00
C ILE A 181 -3.52 -3.29 -7.47
N ILE A 182 -4.42 -3.73 -8.33
CA ILE A 182 -5.79 -4.13 -7.93
C ILE A 182 -5.77 -5.34 -7.00
N ARG A 183 -4.89 -6.32 -7.23
CA ARG A 183 -4.71 -7.47 -6.33
C ARG A 183 -4.30 -7.03 -4.93
N ARG A 184 -3.35 -6.11 -4.82
CA ARG A 184 -2.91 -5.57 -3.51
C ARG A 184 -3.99 -4.75 -2.82
N LEU A 185 -4.74 -3.93 -3.57
CA LEU A 185 -5.90 -3.22 -3.02
C LEU A 185 -6.93 -4.20 -2.46
N ARG A 186 -7.25 -5.26 -3.21
CA ARG A 186 -8.16 -6.32 -2.77
C ARG A 186 -7.69 -6.94 -1.45
N PHE A 187 -6.40 -7.26 -1.31
CA PHE A 187 -5.85 -7.76 -0.05
C PHE A 187 -6.06 -6.76 1.09
N SER A 188 -5.68 -5.51 0.89
CA SER A 188 -5.81 -4.48 1.92
C SER A 188 -7.27 -4.30 2.38
N ILE A 189 -8.23 -4.34 1.46
CA ILE A 189 -9.66 -4.24 1.79
C ILE A 189 -10.13 -5.46 2.59
N LEU A 190 -9.80 -6.67 2.14
CA LEU A 190 -10.27 -7.91 2.76
C LEU A 190 -9.59 -8.19 4.11
N GLU A 191 -8.36 -7.68 4.32
CA GLU A 191 -7.66 -7.72 5.61
C GLU A 191 -8.33 -6.79 6.64
N GLN A 192 -8.75 -5.61 6.22
CA GLN A 192 -9.30 -4.59 7.12
C GLN A 192 -10.80 -4.72 7.36
N ASP A 193 -11.53 -5.29 6.42
CA ASP A 193 -12.99 -5.34 6.51
C ASP A 193 -13.60 -6.66 6.03
N TYR A 194 -13.91 -7.52 6.98
CA TYR A 194 -14.54 -8.81 6.71
C TYR A 194 -16.00 -8.74 6.26
N SER A 195 -16.64 -7.56 6.32
CA SER A 195 -18.00 -7.37 5.80
C SER A 195 -18.03 -7.25 4.28
N LEU A 196 -16.92 -6.85 3.66
CA LEU A 196 -16.74 -6.79 2.21
C LEU A 196 -16.30 -8.15 1.67
N LYS A 197 -16.78 -8.48 0.48
CA LYS A 197 -16.43 -9.71 -0.24
C LYS A 197 -15.81 -9.36 -1.58
N GLU A 198 -15.12 -10.32 -2.20
CA GLU A 198 -14.52 -10.14 -3.53
C GLU A 198 -15.50 -9.57 -4.55
N LYS A 199 -16.74 -10.09 -4.60
CA LYS A 199 -17.79 -9.61 -5.50
C LYS A 199 -18.13 -8.12 -5.29
N ASP A 200 -17.98 -7.60 -4.09
CA ASP A 200 -18.26 -6.20 -3.79
C ASP A 200 -17.12 -5.31 -4.34
N ILE A 201 -15.88 -5.79 -4.25
CA ILE A 201 -14.71 -5.12 -4.83
C ILE A 201 -14.79 -5.13 -6.37
N LEU A 202 -15.15 -6.26 -6.97
CA LEU A 202 -15.37 -6.36 -8.43
C LEU A 202 -16.48 -5.42 -8.89
N LEU A 203 -17.55 -5.28 -8.11
CA LEU A 203 -18.60 -4.30 -8.39
C LEU A 203 -18.06 -2.86 -8.37
N ALA A 204 -17.27 -2.49 -7.36
CA ALA A 204 -16.64 -1.18 -7.28
C ALA A 204 -15.69 -0.92 -8.47
N ILE A 205 -14.89 -1.92 -8.86
CA ILE A 205 -14.02 -1.86 -10.04
C ILE A 205 -14.86 -1.61 -11.30
N LYS A 206 -15.94 -2.38 -11.49
CA LYS A 206 -16.84 -2.23 -12.63
C LYS A 206 -17.48 -0.84 -12.70
N ASN A 207 -17.89 -0.29 -11.56
CA ASN A 207 -18.53 1.02 -11.48
C ASN A 207 -17.57 2.15 -11.84
N VAL A 208 -16.30 2.03 -11.46
CA VAL A 208 -15.31 3.11 -11.66
C VAL A 208 -14.50 2.94 -12.95
N LEU A 209 -14.05 1.73 -13.26
CA LEU A 209 -13.10 1.45 -14.35
C LEU A 209 -13.78 0.79 -15.57
N GLY A 210 -15.07 0.46 -15.45
CA GLY A 210 -15.86 -0.11 -16.52
C GLY A 210 -15.83 -1.64 -16.59
N LYS A 211 -16.74 -2.17 -17.43
CA LYS A 211 -17.01 -3.62 -17.53
C LYS A 211 -15.80 -4.40 -18.07
N THR A 212 -15.14 -3.88 -19.11
CA THR A 212 -14.03 -4.57 -19.77
C THR A 212 -12.88 -4.79 -18.78
N PHE A 213 -12.43 -3.74 -18.12
CA PHE A 213 -11.36 -3.84 -17.11
C PHE A 213 -11.73 -4.80 -15.96
N CYS A 214 -13.02 -4.78 -15.53
CA CYS A 214 -13.50 -5.71 -14.50
C CYS A 214 -13.38 -7.18 -14.95
N VAL A 215 -13.73 -7.49 -16.19
CA VAL A 215 -13.60 -8.85 -16.76
C VAL A 215 -12.13 -9.28 -16.80
N ASP A 216 -11.22 -8.39 -17.19
CA ASP A 216 -9.80 -8.69 -17.21
C ASP A 216 -9.25 -8.97 -15.80
N VAL A 217 -9.72 -8.21 -14.79
CA VAL A 217 -9.40 -8.43 -13.38
C VAL A 217 -9.95 -9.78 -12.88
N GLU A 218 -11.19 -10.14 -13.24
CA GLU A 218 -11.79 -11.43 -12.90
C GLU A 218 -10.98 -12.60 -13.50
N ASN A 219 -10.58 -12.49 -14.76
CA ASN A 219 -9.73 -13.47 -15.43
C ASN A 219 -8.36 -13.59 -14.73
N TYR A 220 -7.76 -12.46 -14.41
CA TYR A 220 -6.50 -12.44 -13.66
C TYR A 220 -6.63 -13.10 -12.29
N PHE A 221 -7.68 -12.78 -11.51
CA PHE A 221 -7.91 -13.42 -10.20
C PHE A 221 -8.18 -14.92 -10.34
N SER A 222 -8.84 -15.35 -11.41
CA SER A 222 -9.09 -16.77 -11.67
C SER A 222 -7.82 -17.55 -12.03
N SER A 223 -6.80 -16.87 -12.56
CA SER A 223 -5.50 -17.48 -12.89
C SER A 223 -4.52 -17.58 -11.70
N LEU A 224 -4.85 -16.97 -10.56
CA LEU A 224 -3.98 -16.98 -9.39
C LEU A 224 -3.92 -18.36 -8.72
N PRO A 225 -2.80 -18.71 -8.07
CA PRO A 225 -2.64 -19.98 -7.38
C PRO A 225 -3.73 -20.22 -6.33
N ARG A 226 -4.25 -21.44 -6.27
CA ARG A 226 -5.29 -21.88 -5.30
C ARG A 226 -4.76 -22.85 -4.25
N GLU A 227 -3.55 -23.35 -4.46
CA GLU A 227 -2.93 -24.35 -3.57
C GLU A 227 -1.54 -23.88 -3.13
N PHE A 228 -1.21 -24.25 -1.90
CA PHE A 228 0.11 -23.95 -1.33
C PHE A 228 1.12 -24.99 -1.81
N ASN A 229 2.19 -24.53 -2.47
CA ASN A 229 3.23 -25.38 -3.07
C ASN A 229 4.45 -25.60 -2.15
N GLY A 230 4.38 -25.16 -0.90
CA GLY A 230 5.50 -25.29 0.05
C GLY A 230 6.54 -24.18 -0.01
N GLU A 231 6.33 -23.16 -0.83
CA GLU A 231 7.23 -22.00 -0.92
C GLU A 231 6.71 -20.80 -0.13
N LEU A 232 7.58 -20.06 0.55
CA LEU A 232 7.24 -18.85 1.29
C LEU A 232 7.04 -17.65 0.34
N ASP A 233 6.12 -17.78 -0.65
CA ASP A 233 5.67 -16.66 -1.43
C ASP A 233 4.47 -16.00 -0.76
N VAL A 234 4.73 -14.79 -0.20
CA VAL A 234 3.76 -14.03 0.61
C VAL A 234 2.44 -13.80 -0.12
N ASP A 235 2.50 -13.48 -1.42
CA ASP A 235 1.30 -13.14 -2.17
C ASP A 235 0.45 -14.38 -2.48
N THR A 236 1.09 -15.50 -2.82
CA THR A 236 0.42 -16.78 -3.02
C THR A 236 -0.21 -17.29 -1.73
N ILE A 237 0.51 -17.23 -0.61
CA ILE A 237 -0.01 -17.65 0.70
C ILE A 237 -1.22 -16.79 1.10
N ARG A 238 -1.16 -15.47 0.93
CA ARG A 238 -2.28 -14.57 1.21
C ARG A 238 -3.49 -14.84 0.34
N GLU A 239 -3.29 -15.13 -0.94
CA GLU A 239 -4.36 -15.48 -1.88
C GLU A 239 -5.13 -16.73 -1.40
N ILE A 240 -4.40 -17.78 -1.07
CA ILE A 240 -4.97 -19.02 -0.58
C ILE A 240 -5.66 -18.81 0.77
N ALA A 241 -5.02 -18.07 1.69
CA ALA A 241 -5.57 -17.79 3.00
C ALA A 241 -6.89 -17.01 2.92
N ILE A 242 -6.96 -15.97 2.09
CA ILE A 242 -8.21 -15.23 1.89
C ILE A 242 -9.32 -16.12 1.32
N SER A 243 -8.99 -16.96 0.34
CA SER A 243 -9.95 -17.92 -0.23
C SER A 243 -10.49 -18.88 0.84
N LYS A 244 -9.63 -19.45 1.67
CA LYS A 244 -10.04 -20.35 2.77
C LYS A 244 -10.77 -19.61 3.91
N ALA A 245 -10.40 -18.38 4.20
CA ALA A 245 -11.04 -17.57 5.21
C ALA A 245 -12.51 -17.24 4.88
N LEU A 246 -12.94 -17.34 3.62
CA LEU A 246 -14.33 -17.11 3.23
C LEU A 246 -15.31 -18.13 3.87
N SER A 247 -14.84 -19.31 4.20
CA SER A 247 -15.64 -20.35 4.91
C SER A 247 -15.70 -20.13 6.42
N LYS A 248 -14.85 -19.28 6.97
CA LYS A 248 -14.74 -19.00 8.41
C LYS A 248 -15.51 -17.75 8.79
N THR A 249 -15.92 -17.63 10.06
CA THR A 249 -16.69 -16.48 10.55
C THR A 249 -16.09 -15.90 11.84
N GLY A 250 -16.36 -14.63 12.07
CA GLY A 250 -16.03 -13.92 13.31
C GLY A 250 -14.54 -14.06 13.72
N LYS A 251 -14.33 -14.37 15.01
CA LYS A 251 -12.98 -14.47 15.61
C LYS A 251 -12.13 -15.57 15.01
N GLU A 252 -12.74 -16.67 14.53
CA GLU A 252 -12.01 -17.75 13.88
C GLU A 252 -11.34 -17.27 12.59
N ARG A 253 -12.06 -16.48 11.78
CA ARG A 253 -11.53 -15.90 10.56
C ARG A 253 -10.41 -14.90 10.85
N GLU A 254 -10.62 -14.03 11.83
CA GLU A 254 -9.62 -13.04 12.25
C GLU A 254 -8.33 -13.73 12.72
N PHE A 255 -8.44 -14.70 13.63
CA PHE A 255 -7.31 -15.47 14.11
C PHE A 255 -6.56 -16.18 12.98
N PHE A 256 -7.27 -16.86 12.08
CA PHE A 256 -6.69 -17.59 10.96
C PHE A 256 -5.88 -16.66 10.03
N LEU A 257 -6.46 -15.51 9.65
CA LEU A 257 -5.77 -14.56 8.77
C LEU A 257 -4.55 -13.93 9.46
N THR A 258 -4.69 -13.56 10.73
CA THR A 258 -3.58 -13.01 11.52
C THR A 258 -2.41 -13.98 11.57
N GLU A 259 -2.66 -15.24 11.93
CA GLU A 259 -1.63 -16.29 12.01
C GLU A 259 -0.91 -16.51 10.69
N ILE A 260 -1.67 -16.64 9.60
CA ILE A 260 -1.08 -16.86 8.26
C ILE A 260 -0.26 -15.65 7.81
N PHE A 261 -0.75 -14.44 8.06
CA PHE A 261 -0.04 -13.22 7.63
C PHE A 261 1.23 -12.99 8.42
N GLU A 262 1.23 -13.26 9.72
CA GLU A 262 2.45 -13.23 10.54
C GLU A 262 3.47 -14.26 10.07
N LEU A 263 3.05 -15.51 9.84
CA LEU A 263 3.93 -16.57 9.38
C LEU A 263 4.50 -16.34 7.98
N SER A 264 3.74 -15.72 7.09
CA SER A 264 4.18 -15.40 5.72
C SER A 264 5.02 -14.13 5.64
N SER A 265 4.97 -13.26 6.64
CA SER A 265 5.69 -11.99 6.65
C SER A 265 7.21 -12.21 6.62
N SER A 266 7.94 -11.37 5.89
CA SER A 266 9.41 -11.32 5.96
C SER A 266 9.92 -10.99 7.38
N PHE A 267 9.09 -10.36 8.19
CA PHE A 267 9.33 -10.02 9.59
C PHE A 267 8.40 -10.83 10.48
N CYS A 268 8.68 -12.15 10.61
CA CYS A 268 7.88 -13.02 11.47
C CYS A 268 8.19 -12.72 12.96
N PRO A 269 7.24 -12.20 13.75
CA PRO A 269 7.46 -11.84 15.15
C PRO A 269 7.76 -13.06 16.03
N LYS A 270 7.41 -14.28 15.57
CA LYS A 270 7.59 -15.53 16.30
C LYS A 270 9.01 -16.10 16.22
N LYS A 271 9.95 -15.45 15.54
CA LYS A 271 11.35 -15.87 15.37
C LYS A 271 11.52 -17.33 14.89
N LEU A 272 10.60 -17.80 14.05
CA LEU A 272 10.62 -19.14 13.49
C LEU A 272 11.51 -19.21 12.25
N SER A 273 12.15 -20.36 12.02
CA SER A 273 12.87 -20.65 10.77
C SER A 273 11.92 -20.69 9.58
N VAL A 274 12.46 -20.66 8.37
CA VAL A 274 11.66 -20.75 7.14
C VAL A 274 10.89 -22.07 7.10
N GLU A 275 11.56 -23.17 7.45
CA GLU A 275 11.00 -24.54 7.46
C GLU A 275 9.85 -24.65 8.48
N GLU A 276 10.04 -24.17 9.70
CA GLU A 276 8.98 -24.17 10.73
C GLU A 276 7.77 -23.36 10.31
N ARG A 277 7.99 -22.22 9.65
CA ARG A 277 6.91 -21.37 9.11
C ARG A 277 6.13 -22.08 8.01
N ILE A 278 6.81 -22.74 7.07
CA ILE A 278 6.19 -23.54 6.00
C ILE A 278 5.33 -24.65 6.58
N ILE A 279 5.83 -25.39 7.57
CA ILE A 279 5.09 -26.47 8.24
C ILE A 279 3.79 -25.93 8.85
N ARG A 280 3.86 -24.85 9.64
CA ARG A 280 2.69 -24.24 10.28
C ARG A 280 1.69 -23.67 9.29
N ILE A 281 2.15 -23.01 8.24
CA ILE A 281 1.28 -22.52 7.17
C ILE A 281 0.53 -23.70 6.52
N ASN A 282 1.24 -24.78 6.25
CA ASN A 282 0.64 -25.98 5.64
C ASN A 282 -0.41 -26.63 6.55
N GLU A 283 -0.19 -26.64 7.86
CA GLU A 283 -1.17 -27.13 8.84
C GLU A 283 -2.42 -26.24 8.89
N LEU A 284 -2.26 -24.92 8.89
CA LEU A 284 -3.36 -23.98 8.89
C LEU A 284 -4.16 -23.97 7.58
N LEU A 285 -3.50 -24.25 6.46
CA LEU A 285 -4.12 -24.30 5.14
C LEU A 285 -4.76 -25.65 4.79
N LYS A 286 -4.62 -26.70 5.59
CA LYS A 286 -5.38 -27.95 5.47
C LYS A 286 -6.82 -27.76 5.94
#